data_036c5c5549ab9ac3f44a7e38f9207509
#
_entry.id   036c5c5549ab9ac3f44a7e38f9207509
#
_cell.length_a   1.000
_cell.length_b   1.000
_cell.length_c   1.000
_cell.angle_alpha   90.00
_cell.angle_beta   90.00
_cell.angle_gamma   90.00
#
_symmetry.space_group_name_H-M   'P 1'
#
loop_
_entity.id
_entity.type
_entity.pdbx_description
1 polymer ?
#
loop_
_entity_poly.entity_id
_entity_poly.type
_entity_poly.pdbx_seq_one_letter_code
_entity_poly.pdbx_strand_id
1 'polypeptide(L)'
;MDQVARKARVSRALVYVYFKDKAALHLAICLRGLRILREMFEAARNQHATGDNQIRAIGQAYMQFSEEYPTHFAAMSRFEASHHEIALDDPCSATLEMIQAGQQVHEQTVLALAKGMADKTLRDDLDNLMQISITLWGFTHGTIQLAQTKANFMTTMGISKESFMNQAVELVMQSLINRNGGGKK
;
A
#
# COMPACT_ATOMS: atom_id res chain seq x y z
N MET A 1 -3.53 -3.89 26.60
CA MET A 1 -4.70 -4.78 26.52
C MET A 1 -5.91 -4.22 27.28
N ASP A 2 -5.77 -3.68 28.49
CA ASP A 2 -6.90 -3.15 29.30
C ASP A 2 -7.67 -2.00 28.63
N GLN A 3 -6.96 -1.09 27.97
CA GLN A 3 -7.61 -0.01 27.19
C GLN A 3 -8.39 -0.55 25.99
N VAL A 4 -7.88 -1.61 25.36
CA VAL A 4 -8.57 -2.29 24.24
C VAL A 4 -9.85 -2.93 24.74
N ALA A 5 -9.78 -3.71 25.81
CA ALA A 5 -10.94 -4.36 26.42
C ALA A 5 -12.03 -3.34 26.79
N ARG A 6 -11.65 -2.24 27.46
CA ARG A 6 -12.58 -1.14 27.81
C ARG A 6 -13.23 -0.51 26.58
N LYS A 7 -12.44 -0.20 25.54
CA LYS A 7 -12.95 0.44 24.33
C LYS A 7 -13.85 -0.50 23.52
N ALA A 8 -13.52 -1.80 23.50
CA ALA A 8 -14.32 -2.84 22.87
C ALA A 8 -15.54 -3.29 23.71
N ARG A 9 -15.67 -2.81 24.97
CA ARG A 9 -16.72 -3.21 25.93
C ARG A 9 -16.76 -4.72 26.18
N VAL A 10 -15.58 -5.34 26.28
CA VAL A 10 -15.42 -6.77 26.58
C VAL A 10 -14.52 -6.96 27.79
N SER A 11 -14.50 -8.17 28.37
CA SER A 11 -13.59 -8.48 29.46
C SER A 11 -12.15 -8.57 28.97
N ARG A 12 -11.17 -8.25 29.83
CA ARG A 12 -9.76 -8.45 29.56
C ARG A 12 -9.44 -9.91 29.22
N ALA A 13 -10.06 -10.85 29.94
CA ALA A 13 -9.89 -12.27 29.67
C ALA A 13 -10.28 -12.64 28.23
N LEU A 14 -11.40 -12.09 27.75
CA LEU A 14 -11.85 -12.33 26.38
C LEU A 14 -10.86 -11.81 25.34
N VAL A 15 -10.22 -10.66 25.58
CA VAL A 15 -9.18 -10.16 24.66
C VAL A 15 -8.00 -11.12 24.60
N TYR A 16 -7.59 -11.71 25.74
CA TYR A 16 -6.49 -12.67 25.77
C TYR A 16 -6.85 -14.05 25.18
N VAL A 17 -8.12 -14.39 25.06
CA VAL A 17 -8.55 -15.58 24.29
C VAL A 17 -8.24 -15.43 22.82
N TYR A 18 -8.38 -14.22 22.24
CA TYR A 18 -8.15 -13.96 20.82
C TYR A 18 -6.71 -13.54 20.51
N PHE A 19 -6.05 -12.81 21.43
CA PHE A 19 -4.73 -12.25 21.19
C PHE A 19 -3.82 -12.53 22.38
N LYS A 20 -2.84 -13.42 22.16
CA LYS A 20 -1.86 -13.81 23.17
C LYS A 20 -1.21 -12.59 23.88
N ASP A 21 -0.90 -11.57 23.09
CA ASP A 21 -0.21 -10.36 23.54
C ASP A 21 -0.53 -9.16 22.63
N LYS A 22 0.13 -8.03 22.91
CA LYS A 22 -0.04 -6.80 22.13
C LYS A 22 0.52 -6.92 20.70
N ALA A 23 1.57 -7.71 20.52
CA ALA A 23 2.19 -7.94 19.19
C ALA A 23 1.23 -8.73 18.28
N ALA A 24 0.61 -9.79 18.81
CA ALA A 24 -0.41 -10.57 18.08
C ALA A 24 -1.61 -9.70 17.68
N LEU A 25 -2.08 -8.83 18.57
CA LEU A 25 -3.14 -7.87 18.23
C LEU A 25 -2.71 -6.89 17.13
N HIS A 26 -1.48 -6.37 17.22
CA HIS A 26 -0.95 -5.44 16.22
C HIS A 26 -0.82 -6.12 14.84
N LEU A 27 -0.31 -7.35 14.81
CA LEU A 27 -0.21 -8.15 13.59
C LEU A 27 -1.57 -8.41 12.95
N ALA A 28 -2.60 -8.72 13.75
CA ALA A 28 -3.97 -8.91 13.25
C ALA A 28 -4.56 -7.61 12.65
N ILE A 29 -4.23 -6.43 13.20
CA ILE A 29 -4.64 -5.15 12.64
C ILE A 29 -3.95 -4.92 11.28
N CYS A 30 -2.64 -5.19 11.19
CA CYS A 30 -1.89 -5.08 9.93
C CYS A 30 -2.43 -6.03 8.86
N LEU A 31 -2.64 -7.30 9.22
CA LEU A 31 -3.19 -8.32 8.33
C LEU A 31 -4.58 -7.92 7.77
N ARG A 32 -5.44 -7.40 8.64
CA ARG A 32 -6.74 -6.86 8.19
C ARG A 32 -6.57 -5.68 7.25
N GLY A 33 -5.62 -4.77 7.55
CA GLY A 33 -5.29 -3.64 6.68
C GLY A 33 -4.84 -4.08 5.28
N LEU A 34 -3.96 -5.08 5.20
CA LEU A 34 -3.51 -5.64 3.92
C LEU A 34 -4.65 -6.27 3.11
N ARG A 35 -5.57 -7.00 3.77
CA ARG A 35 -6.74 -7.59 3.10
C ARG A 35 -7.65 -6.52 2.50
N ILE A 36 -7.97 -5.47 3.27
CA ILE A 36 -8.76 -4.34 2.78
C ILE A 36 -8.05 -3.67 1.60
N LEU A 37 -6.76 -3.42 1.73
CA LEU A 37 -5.97 -2.76 0.69
C LEU A 37 -5.92 -3.59 -0.60
N ARG A 38 -5.77 -4.91 -0.51
CA ARG A 38 -5.85 -5.82 -1.65
C ARG A 38 -7.19 -5.68 -2.38
N GLU A 39 -8.30 -5.68 -1.63
CA GLU A 39 -9.64 -5.53 -2.19
C GLU A 39 -9.83 -4.19 -2.88
N MET A 40 -9.31 -3.10 -2.30
CA MET A 40 -9.33 -1.77 -2.90
C MET A 40 -8.50 -1.71 -4.19
N PHE A 41 -7.31 -2.32 -4.20
CA PHE A 41 -6.45 -2.37 -5.39
C PHE A 41 -7.10 -3.19 -6.52
N GLU A 42 -7.66 -4.34 -6.19
CA GLU A 42 -8.37 -5.20 -7.14
C GLU A 42 -9.59 -4.46 -7.74
N ALA A 43 -10.39 -3.81 -6.92
CA ALA A 43 -11.54 -3.02 -7.36
C ALA A 43 -11.11 -1.85 -8.27
N ALA A 44 -10.07 -1.11 -7.89
CA ALA A 44 -9.53 0.00 -8.66
C ALA A 44 -8.99 -0.48 -10.02
N ARG A 45 -8.21 -1.56 -10.04
CA ARG A 45 -7.67 -2.16 -11.26
C ARG A 45 -8.79 -2.58 -12.22
N ASN A 46 -9.82 -3.24 -11.73
CA ASN A 46 -10.92 -3.79 -12.54
C ASN A 46 -11.82 -2.72 -13.16
N GLN A 47 -11.75 -1.46 -12.74
CA GLN A 47 -12.51 -0.34 -13.30
C GLN A 47 -11.88 0.23 -14.58
N HIS A 48 -10.65 -0.15 -14.93
CA HIS A 48 -9.91 0.44 -16.03
C HIS A 48 -9.44 -0.60 -17.05
N ALA A 49 -9.55 -0.24 -18.33
CA ALA A 49 -9.24 -1.14 -19.44
C ALA A 49 -7.73 -1.22 -19.77
N THR A 50 -6.98 -0.14 -19.49
CA THR A 50 -5.55 -0.02 -19.83
C THR A 50 -4.66 -0.07 -18.59
N GLY A 51 -3.43 -0.61 -18.77
CA GLY A 51 -2.54 -0.84 -17.65
C GLY A 51 -2.03 0.44 -16.98
N ASP A 52 -1.79 1.50 -17.74
CA ASP A 52 -1.41 2.81 -17.21
C ASP A 52 -2.50 3.39 -16.28
N ASN A 53 -3.77 3.33 -16.71
CA ASN A 53 -4.89 3.76 -15.89
C ASN A 53 -5.10 2.86 -14.67
N GLN A 54 -4.83 1.54 -14.79
CA GLN A 54 -4.87 0.62 -13.65
C GLN A 54 -3.82 0.98 -12.60
N ILE A 55 -2.57 1.28 -13.01
CA ILE A 55 -1.51 1.71 -12.07
C ILE A 55 -1.87 3.03 -11.39
N ARG A 56 -2.38 4.00 -12.14
CA ARG A 56 -2.84 5.27 -11.58
C ARG A 56 -3.96 5.07 -10.55
N ALA A 57 -4.94 4.23 -10.87
CA ALA A 57 -6.05 3.92 -9.98
C ALA A 57 -5.61 3.18 -8.70
N ILE A 58 -4.64 2.26 -8.79
CA ILE A 58 -4.04 1.60 -7.62
C ILE A 58 -3.35 2.63 -6.70
N GLY A 59 -2.58 3.56 -7.27
CA GLY A 59 -1.96 4.64 -6.49
C GLY A 59 -3.00 5.50 -5.75
N GLN A 60 -4.08 5.89 -6.43
CA GLN A 60 -5.21 6.63 -5.84
C GLN A 60 -5.91 5.81 -4.75
N ALA A 61 -6.14 4.51 -4.97
CA ALA A 61 -6.75 3.63 -3.98
C ALA A 61 -5.89 3.51 -2.71
N TYR A 62 -4.56 3.54 -2.83
CA TYR A 62 -3.69 3.55 -1.65
C TYR A 62 -3.80 4.87 -0.86
N MET A 63 -3.90 5.99 -1.54
CA MET A 63 -4.14 7.29 -0.89
C MET A 63 -5.48 7.29 -0.16
N GLN A 64 -6.54 6.84 -0.82
CA GLN A 64 -7.87 6.69 -0.24
C GLN A 64 -7.86 5.77 0.98
N PHE A 65 -7.19 4.62 0.91
CA PHE A 65 -7.02 3.72 2.05
C PHE A 65 -6.42 4.42 3.27
N SER A 66 -5.40 5.25 3.07
CA SER A 66 -4.76 5.99 4.17
C SER A 66 -5.70 6.98 4.86
N GLU A 67 -6.70 7.47 4.17
CA GLU A 67 -7.70 8.43 4.67
C GLU A 67 -8.89 7.72 5.31
N GLU A 68 -9.40 6.66 4.70
CA GLU A 68 -10.55 5.89 5.20
C GLU A 68 -10.18 4.94 6.34
N TYR A 69 -8.96 4.41 6.32
CA TYR A 69 -8.46 3.44 7.30
C TYR A 69 -7.18 3.90 8.02
N PRO A 70 -7.16 5.11 8.61
CA PRO A 70 -5.93 5.72 9.14
C PRO A 70 -5.27 4.89 10.24
N THR A 71 -6.07 4.17 11.04
CA THR A 71 -5.55 3.28 12.08
C THR A 71 -4.81 2.07 11.50
N HIS A 72 -5.32 1.49 10.41
CA HIS A 72 -4.67 0.37 9.73
C HIS A 72 -3.40 0.85 9.02
N PHE A 73 -3.47 1.97 8.30
CA PHE A 73 -2.29 2.58 7.66
C PHE A 73 -1.19 2.87 8.68
N ALA A 74 -1.51 3.51 9.82
CA ALA A 74 -0.54 3.78 10.88
C ALA A 74 0.01 2.51 11.57
N ALA A 75 -0.76 1.44 11.64
CA ALA A 75 -0.28 0.16 12.15
C ALA A 75 0.71 -0.50 11.17
N MET A 76 0.40 -0.50 9.87
CA MET A 76 1.28 -1.02 8.83
C MET A 76 2.59 -0.22 8.76
N SER A 77 2.54 1.12 8.77
CA SER A 77 3.73 1.98 8.78
C SER A 77 4.65 1.69 9.97
N ARG A 78 4.09 1.45 11.17
CA ARG A 78 4.88 1.08 12.34
C ARG A 78 5.47 -0.32 12.25
N PHE A 79 4.76 -1.26 11.66
CA PHE A 79 5.25 -2.60 11.43
C PHE A 79 6.44 -2.59 10.47
N GLU A 80 6.36 -1.86 9.36
CA GLU A 80 7.44 -1.70 8.40
C GLU A 80 8.68 -0.97 8.97
N ALA A 81 8.46 0.02 9.85
CA ALA A 81 9.53 0.74 10.53
C ALA A 81 10.18 -0.07 11.66
N SER A 82 9.49 -1.08 12.21
CA SER A 82 10.06 -1.94 13.22
C SER A 82 10.93 -3.01 12.55
N HIS A 83 12.20 -3.11 12.97
CA HIS A 83 13.14 -4.14 12.50
C HIS A 83 12.73 -5.53 13.05
N HIS A 84 11.55 -5.97 12.67
CA HIS A 84 11.19 -7.36 12.87
C HIS A 84 11.84 -8.13 11.71
N GLU A 85 13.04 -8.67 11.97
CA GLU A 85 13.50 -9.78 11.16
C GLU A 85 12.40 -10.82 11.18
N ILE A 86 11.72 -10.96 10.06
CA ILE A 86 10.80 -12.08 9.86
C ILE A 86 11.71 -13.29 9.86
N ALA A 87 11.76 -14.01 10.98
CA ALA A 87 12.50 -15.26 11.08
C ALA A 87 11.85 -16.24 10.09
N LEU A 88 12.42 -16.32 8.90
CA LEU A 88 11.97 -17.24 7.85
C LEU A 88 12.17 -18.70 8.27
N ASP A 89 13.04 -18.93 9.27
CA ASP A 89 13.42 -20.26 9.73
C ASP A 89 12.41 -20.89 10.70
N ASP A 90 11.57 -20.09 11.37
CA ASP A 90 10.44 -20.56 12.18
C ASP A 90 9.26 -19.60 12.04
N PRO A 91 8.62 -19.54 10.86
CA PRO A 91 7.48 -18.68 10.67
C PRO A 91 6.29 -19.22 11.45
N CYS A 92 5.89 -18.54 12.50
CA CYS A 92 4.59 -18.82 13.08
C CYS A 92 3.51 -18.57 11.99
N SER A 93 2.38 -19.25 12.08
CA SER A 93 1.32 -19.17 11.05
C SER A 93 0.90 -17.74 10.74
N ALA A 94 0.88 -16.86 11.74
CA ALA A 94 0.53 -15.44 11.58
C ALA A 94 1.56 -14.64 10.76
N THR A 95 2.85 -15.00 10.82
CA THR A 95 3.90 -14.38 10.00
C THR A 95 3.77 -14.81 8.55
N LEU A 96 3.48 -16.08 8.29
CA LEU A 96 3.20 -16.58 6.95
C LEU A 96 1.98 -15.91 6.33
N GLU A 97 0.88 -15.77 7.09
CA GLU A 97 -0.32 -15.06 6.63
C GLU A 97 0.00 -13.60 6.27
N MET A 98 0.88 -12.94 7.03
CA MET A 98 1.28 -11.56 6.76
C MET A 98 2.07 -11.44 5.46
N ILE A 99 3.04 -12.34 5.23
CA ILE A 99 3.80 -12.42 3.98
C ILE A 99 2.86 -12.66 2.78
N GLN A 100 1.98 -13.64 2.88
CA GLN A 100 1.02 -13.97 1.83
C GLN A 100 0.08 -12.81 1.52
N ALA A 101 -0.44 -12.14 2.56
CA ALA A 101 -1.31 -10.98 2.38
C ALA A 101 -0.56 -9.81 1.69
N GLY A 102 0.69 -9.56 2.06
CA GLY A 102 1.55 -8.57 1.40
C GLY A 102 1.79 -8.92 -0.08
N GLN A 103 2.12 -10.18 -0.37
CA GLN A 103 2.28 -10.66 -1.76
C GLN A 103 1.02 -10.44 -2.59
N GLN A 104 -0.16 -10.76 -2.06
CA GLN A 104 -1.44 -10.56 -2.77
C GLN A 104 -1.74 -9.09 -3.06
N VAL A 105 -1.30 -8.15 -2.23
CA VAL A 105 -1.38 -6.70 -2.53
C VAL A 105 -0.47 -6.36 -3.70
N HIS A 106 0.79 -6.80 -3.67
CA HIS A 106 1.74 -6.56 -4.76
C HIS A 106 1.31 -7.21 -6.07
N GLU A 107 0.68 -8.38 -6.03
CA GLU A 107 0.14 -9.06 -7.23
C GLU A 107 -0.82 -8.18 -8.02
N GLN A 108 -1.64 -7.34 -7.38
CA GLN A 108 -2.54 -6.44 -8.09
C GLN A 108 -1.76 -5.42 -8.92
N THR A 109 -0.68 -4.90 -8.39
CA THR A 109 0.21 -3.98 -9.12
C THR A 109 0.97 -4.69 -10.24
N VAL A 110 1.47 -5.90 -9.99
CA VAL A 110 2.14 -6.73 -11.00
C VAL A 110 1.22 -7.02 -12.18
N LEU A 111 -0.05 -7.37 -11.92
CA LEU A 111 -1.04 -7.60 -12.98
C LEU A 111 -1.30 -6.33 -13.81
N ALA A 112 -1.39 -5.16 -13.17
CA ALA A 112 -1.56 -3.89 -13.87
C ALA A 112 -0.33 -3.52 -14.71
N LEU A 113 0.90 -3.74 -14.20
CA LEU A 113 2.14 -3.54 -14.94
C LEU A 113 2.21 -4.46 -16.16
N ALA A 114 1.96 -5.77 -15.99
CA ALA A 114 1.94 -6.73 -17.08
C ALA A 114 0.90 -6.37 -18.14
N LYS A 115 -0.29 -5.91 -17.73
CA LYS A 115 -1.33 -5.42 -18.63
C LYS A 115 -0.84 -4.21 -19.44
N GLY A 116 -0.18 -3.24 -18.79
CA GLY A 116 0.32 -2.03 -19.44
C GLY A 116 1.45 -2.30 -20.44
N MET A 117 2.30 -3.28 -20.19
CA MET A 117 3.29 -3.75 -21.15
C MET A 117 2.60 -4.43 -22.35
N ALA A 118 1.60 -5.28 -22.11
CA ALA A 118 0.89 -6.00 -23.15
C ALA A 118 0.05 -5.07 -24.04
N ASP A 119 -0.59 -4.04 -23.48
CA ASP A 119 -1.38 -3.05 -24.25
C ASP A 119 -0.54 -1.84 -24.70
N LYS A 120 0.77 -1.83 -24.44
CA LYS A 120 1.74 -0.80 -24.83
C LYS A 120 1.48 0.59 -24.23
N THR A 121 0.70 0.70 -23.20
CA THR A 121 0.53 1.95 -22.42
C THR A 121 1.71 2.20 -21.50
N LEU A 122 2.39 1.14 -21.05
CA LEU A 122 3.64 1.21 -20.33
C LEU A 122 4.82 0.76 -21.21
N ARG A 123 6.03 1.19 -20.83
CA ARG A 123 7.27 0.77 -21.49
C ARG A 123 7.44 -0.76 -21.41
N ASP A 124 8.04 -1.36 -22.40
CA ASP A 124 8.17 -2.82 -22.57
C ASP A 124 9.49 -3.40 -22.00
N ASP A 125 10.37 -2.52 -21.51
CA ASP A 125 11.66 -2.87 -20.91
C ASP A 125 11.60 -2.92 -19.36
N LEU A 126 10.40 -3.15 -18.79
CA LEU A 126 10.24 -3.37 -17.36
C LEU A 126 10.58 -4.82 -17.02
N ASP A 127 11.69 -5.05 -16.31
CA ASP A 127 12.15 -6.41 -16.00
C ASP A 127 11.38 -7.02 -14.83
N ASN A 128 11.88 -6.91 -13.61
CA ASN A 128 11.28 -7.55 -12.45
C ASN A 128 10.05 -6.76 -11.95
N LEU A 129 8.86 -7.15 -12.39
CA LEU A 129 7.60 -6.47 -12.04
C LEU A 129 7.30 -6.48 -10.53
N MET A 130 7.74 -7.52 -9.81
CA MET A 130 7.59 -7.56 -8.35
C MET A 130 8.49 -6.51 -7.69
N GLN A 131 9.72 -6.37 -8.13
CA GLN A 131 10.63 -5.34 -7.62
C GLN A 131 10.09 -3.94 -7.92
N ILE A 132 9.53 -3.72 -9.10
CA ILE A 132 8.88 -2.46 -9.45
C ILE A 132 7.68 -2.21 -8.56
N SER A 133 6.84 -3.22 -8.31
CA SER A 133 5.70 -3.11 -7.40
C SER A 133 6.12 -2.70 -5.99
N ILE A 134 7.17 -3.30 -5.45
CA ILE A 134 7.72 -2.94 -4.13
C ILE A 134 8.27 -1.51 -4.13
N THR A 135 8.94 -1.09 -5.21
CA THR A 135 9.45 0.27 -5.36
C THR A 135 8.31 1.30 -5.39
N LEU A 136 7.25 1.02 -6.16
CA LEU A 136 6.04 1.86 -6.22
C LEU A 136 5.34 1.94 -4.86
N TRP A 137 5.28 0.83 -4.13
CA TRP A 137 4.78 0.79 -2.75
C TRP A 137 5.58 1.73 -1.86
N GLY A 138 6.91 1.58 -1.79
CA GLY A 138 7.77 2.40 -0.94
C GLY A 138 7.66 3.89 -1.27
N PHE A 139 7.63 4.24 -2.57
CA PHE A 139 7.44 5.62 -3.01
C PHE A 139 6.09 6.18 -2.57
N THR A 140 4.99 5.46 -2.85
CA THR A 140 3.63 5.92 -2.51
C THR A 140 3.42 5.98 -1.01
N HIS A 141 3.89 4.97 -0.26
CA HIS A 141 3.83 4.93 1.20
C HIS A 141 4.56 6.12 1.83
N GLY A 142 5.81 6.36 1.40
CA GLY A 142 6.60 7.50 1.86
C GLY A 142 5.94 8.85 1.53
N THR A 143 5.37 8.99 0.34
CA THR A 143 4.63 10.18 -0.09
C THR A 143 3.43 10.43 0.81
N ILE A 144 2.62 9.40 1.10
CA ILE A 144 1.48 9.51 2.01
C ILE A 144 1.94 9.90 3.42
N GLN A 145 3.00 9.27 3.95
CA GLN A 145 3.54 9.59 5.27
C GLN A 145 4.03 11.05 5.35
N LEU A 146 4.73 11.54 4.34
CA LEU A 146 5.17 12.93 4.27
C LEU A 146 3.98 13.88 4.21
N ALA A 147 2.97 13.59 3.40
CA ALA A 147 1.74 14.38 3.31
C ALA A 147 1.00 14.49 4.64
N GLN A 148 1.04 13.43 5.47
CA GLN A 148 0.41 13.43 6.79
C GLN A 148 1.27 14.10 7.87
N THR A 149 2.58 13.89 7.85
CA THR A 149 3.48 14.32 8.95
C THR A 149 4.09 15.69 8.72
N LYS A 150 4.18 16.16 7.48
CA LYS A 150 4.82 17.42 7.08
C LYS A 150 3.83 18.43 6.48
N ALA A 151 2.52 18.27 6.71
CA ALA A 151 1.50 19.14 6.16
C ALA A 151 1.76 20.63 6.45
N ASN A 152 2.09 20.98 7.70
CA ASN A 152 2.40 22.36 8.10
C ASN A 152 3.62 22.92 7.36
N PHE A 153 4.69 22.11 7.25
CA PHE A 153 5.89 22.50 6.51
C PHE A 153 5.59 22.77 5.03
N MET A 154 4.84 21.87 4.38
CA MET A 154 4.45 22.05 2.98
C MET A 154 3.61 23.31 2.78
N THR A 155 2.68 23.59 3.70
CA THR A 155 1.86 24.82 3.67
C THR A 155 2.73 26.07 3.76
N THR A 156 3.78 26.12 4.59
CA THR A 156 4.70 27.27 4.66
C THR A 156 5.47 27.49 3.36
N MET A 157 5.64 26.42 2.55
CA MET A 157 6.27 26.48 1.23
C MET A 157 5.25 26.74 0.09
N GLY A 158 3.98 27.00 0.41
CA GLY A 158 2.92 27.20 -0.58
C GLY A 158 2.48 25.91 -1.31
N ILE A 159 2.81 24.74 -0.77
CA ILE A 159 2.51 23.43 -1.37
C ILE A 159 1.26 22.86 -0.68
N SER A 160 0.17 22.64 -1.42
CA SER A 160 -0.99 21.94 -0.90
C SER A 160 -0.75 20.42 -0.88
N LYS A 161 -1.42 19.70 0.04
CA LYS A 161 -1.39 18.24 0.10
C LYS A 161 -1.79 17.64 -1.25
N GLU A 162 -2.85 18.16 -1.86
CA GLU A 162 -3.38 17.67 -3.13
C GLU A 162 -2.35 17.84 -4.27
N SER A 163 -1.75 19.03 -4.39
CA SER A 163 -0.71 19.31 -5.39
C SER A 163 0.49 18.37 -5.21
N PHE A 164 0.94 18.15 -3.96
CA PHE A 164 2.03 17.24 -3.66
C PHE A 164 1.74 15.79 -4.07
N MET A 165 0.53 15.29 -3.74
CA MET A 165 0.11 13.93 -4.06
C MET A 165 -0.05 13.74 -5.59
N ASN A 166 -0.65 14.71 -6.29
CA ASN A 166 -0.81 14.67 -7.74
C ASN A 166 0.56 14.68 -8.44
N GLN A 167 1.48 15.54 -7.99
CA GLN A 167 2.84 15.58 -8.54
C GLN A 167 3.58 14.25 -8.35
N ALA A 168 3.41 13.59 -7.20
CA ALA A 168 4.01 12.29 -6.96
C ALA A 168 3.48 11.21 -7.93
N VAL A 169 2.17 11.19 -8.17
CA VAL A 169 1.56 10.28 -9.17
C VAL A 169 2.13 10.55 -10.56
N GLU A 170 2.19 11.83 -10.98
CA GLU A 170 2.72 12.18 -12.30
C GLU A 170 4.19 11.77 -12.48
N LEU A 171 5.03 11.96 -11.46
CA LEU A 171 6.45 11.52 -11.51
C LEU A 171 6.56 10.01 -11.75
N VAL A 172 5.77 9.22 -11.00
CA VAL A 172 5.72 7.77 -11.19
C VAL A 172 5.25 7.43 -12.60
N MET A 173 4.13 7.99 -13.03
CA MET A 173 3.57 7.67 -14.35
C MET A 173 4.54 8.04 -15.49
N GLN A 174 5.21 9.18 -15.40
CA GLN A 174 6.22 9.59 -16.39
C GLN A 174 7.40 8.62 -16.49
N SER A 175 7.72 7.90 -15.41
CA SER A 175 8.77 6.88 -15.40
C SER A 175 8.34 5.56 -16.04
N LEU A 176 7.04 5.27 -16.06
CA LEU A 176 6.48 4.00 -16.52
C LEU A 176 5.88 4.06 -17.92
N ILE A 177 5.38 5.22 -18.36
CA ILE A 177 4.70 5.36 -19.65
C ILE A 177 5.67 5.12 -20.82
N ASN A 178 5.16 4.48 -21.85
CA ASN A 178 5.86 4.32 -23.11
C ASN A 178 5.97 5.67 -23.84
N ARG A 179 7.18 6.25 -23.86
CA ARG A 179 7.46 7.53 -24.52
C ARG A 179 7.47 7.44 -26.06
N ASN A 180 7.50 6.23 -26.60
CA ASN A 180 7.61 6.00 -28.05
C ASN A 180 6.24 5.92 -28.76
N GLY A 181 5.11 6.02 -28.06
CA GLY A 181 3.75 5.99 -28.64
C GLY A 181 3.27 7.31 -29.26
N GLY A 182 4.02 8.41 -29.16
CA GLY A 182 3.61 9.76 -29.55
C GLY A 182 4.22 10.31 -30.84
N GLY A 183 4.90 9.51 -31.64
CA GLY A 183 5.61 10.02 -32.81
C GLY A 183 5.52 9.17 -34.07
N LYS A 184 4.33 9.06 -34.67
CA LYS A 184 4.13 8.87 -36.09
C LYS A 184 2.69 9.26 -36.45
N LYS A 185 2.53 10.48 -36.87
CA LYS A 185 1.55 10.88 -37.88
C LYS A 185 2.31 11.46 -39.05
#